data_d678d7dda457551cbf59ebe4978b4156
#
_entry.id   d678d7dda457551cbf59ebe4978b4156
#
_cell.length_a   1.000
_cell.length_b   1.000
_cell.length_c   1.000
_cell.angle_alpha   90.00
_cell.angle_beta   90.00
_cell.angle_gamma   90.00
#
_symmetry.space_group_name_H-M   'P 1'
#
loop_
_entity.id
_entity.type
_entity.pdbx_description
1 polymer ?
#
loop_
_entity_poly.entity_id
_entity_poly.type
_entity_poly.pdbx_seq_one_letter_code
_entity_poly.pdbx_strand_id
1 'polypeptide(L)'
;MNKTPTTLIIMDGFGMTNGQSGNAVFAANTPRLDRFFEEFANTTLSASGLDVGLPDGQMGNSEVGHTNIGGGRVVFQDLPRITRAIEDGSFFQNPSYLRAMDNCLKNGSALHLMGLLSDGGVHSHITHVFALLELAKQKGLQKVYIHCFLDGRDVSPTSGAGFVAQLAEKCRELGVGKIATVMGRYYAMDRDKRWDRVEQAYDAMVYGDSEITNPDPVDAVKKSYEKGVTDEFVVPVVCDANGTVSENDSVIFFNFRPDRAREITRALVDQEFNGFTREFFPLTYICNTEYDASMPNVEVAFPRVLVNNGLGEYLSSMGMTQLRIAETEKYAHVTFFFNGGSETVFPGEDRVLVPSPKVATYDLQPEMSAPEVCSQCVERIESGAYDVIILNFANCDMVGHTGVFDAAVKAVETVDACVGRVVEATLKMGGIAMITADHGNA
;
A
#
# COMPACT_ATOMS: atom_id res chain seq x y z
N MET A 1 -6.32 -17.72 -39.73
CA MET A 1 -5.08 -18.46 -39.40
C MET A 1 -5.09 -18.72 -37.91
N ASN A 2 -4.77 -19.92 -37.48
CA ASN A 2 -4.58 -20.19 -36.05
C ASN A 2 -3.39 -19.39 -35.54
N LYS A 3 -3.52 -18.76 -34.38
CA LYS A 3 -2.45 -17.98 -33.75
C LYS A 3 -1.49 -18.91 -33.00
N THR A 4 -0.26 -18.48 -32.89
CA THR A 4 0.78 -19.13 -32.08
C THR A 4 0.82 -18.46 -30.71
N PRO A 5 0.30 -19.10 -29.64
CA PRO A 5 0.11 -18.42 -28.37
C PRO A 5 1.38 -18.25 -27.56
N THR A 6 1.51 -17.13 -26.87
CA THR A 6 2.42 -16.98 -25.73
C THR A 6 1.62 -17.09 -24.46
N THR A 7 1.92 -18.08 -23.63
CA THR A 7 1.19 -18.32 -22.37
C THR A 7 2.06 -17.96 -21.17
N LEU A 8 1.65 -16.96 -20.40
CA LEU A 8 2.22 -16.62 -19.10
C LEU A 8 1.43 -17.32 -18.00
N ILE A 9 2.07 -18.21 -17.29
CA ILE A 9 1.50 -19.00 -16.18
C ILE A 9 2.05 -18.44 -14.88
N ILE A 10 1.18 -17.90 -14.02
CA ILE A 10 1.53 -17.38 -12.70
C ILE A 10 1.08 -18.41 -11.67
N MET A 11 2.03 -19.01 -10.98
CA MET A 11 1.79 -19.92 -9.85
C MET A 11 1.79 -19.07 -8.58
N ASP A 12 0.61 -18.57 -8.20
CA ASP A 12 0.46 -17.64 -7.08
C ASP A 12 0.96 -18.24 -5.77
N GLY A 13 1.87 -17.55 -5.09
CA GLY A 13 2.45 -18.00 -3.82
C GLY A 13 3.49 -19.12 -3.93
N PHE A 14 3.89 -19.54 -5.14
CA PHE A 14 4.93 -20.56 -5.35
C PHE A 14 6.33 -19.94 -5.21
N GLY A 15 6.83 -19.84 -3.96
CA GLY A 15 8.14 -19.28 -3.66
C GLY A 15 9.26 -20.31 -3.72
N MET A 16 10.44 -19.87 -4.12
CA MET A 16 11.66 -20.69 -4.05
C MET A 16 12.53 -20.21 -2.90
N THR A 17 12.93 -21.13 -2.02
CA THR A 17 13.86 -20.87 -0.91
C THR A 17 14.79 -22.04 -0.70
N ASN A 18 15.94 -21.78 -0.08
CA ASN A 18 16.90 -22.83 0.31
C ASN A 18 16.48 -23.58 1.61
N GLY A 19 15.43 -23.11 2.29
CA GLY A 19 14.90 -23.75 3.51
C GLY A 19 14.05 -24.97 3.17
N GLN A 20 14.25 -26.08 3.91
CA GLN A 20 13.48 -27.32 3.71
C GLN A 20 12.35 -27.46 4.73
N SER A 21 12.53 -26.94 5.92
CA SER A 21 11.53 -27.05 6.99
C SER A 21 10.34 -26.12 6.75
N GLY A 22 9.14 -26.68 6.74
CA GLY A 22 7.90 -25.92 6.53
C GLY A 22 7.68 -25.46 5.06
N ASN A 23 8.46 -25.96 4.10
CA ASN A 23 8.41 -25.61 2.70
C ASN A 23 7.62 -26.66 1.92
N ALA A 24 6.38 -26.36 1.57
CA ALA A 24 5.52 -27.29 0.84
C ALA A 24 5.98 -27.50 -0.61
N VAL A 25 6.58 -26.48 -1.23
CA VAL A 25 7.15 -26.60 -2.57
C VAL A 25 8.29 -27.63 -2.60
N PHE A 26 9.16 -27.61 -1.59
CA PHE A 26 10.24 -28.59 -1.47
C PHE A 26 9.74 -30.02 -1.18
N ALA A 27 8.66 -30.15 -0.38
CA ALA A 27 8.11 -31.44 0.03
C ALA A 27 7.21 -32.10 -1.02
N ALA A 28 6.67 -31.34 -1.95
CA ALA A 28 5.75 -31.82 -2.98
C ALA A 28 6.46 -32.64 -4.08
N ASN A 29 5.73 -33.58 -4.65
CA ASN A 29 6.18 -34.31 -5.84
C ASN A 29 5.79 -33.53 -7.11
N THR A 30 6.75 -32.87 -7.75
CA THR A 30 6.56 -31.96 -8.88
C THR A 30 7.28 -32.38 -10.16
N PRO A 31 7.02 -33.60 -10.69
CA PRO A 31 7.82 -34.18 -11.77
C PRO A 31 7.80 -33.38 -13.07
N ARG A 32 6.78 -32.53 -13.29
CA ARG A 32 6.70 -31.70 -14.50
C ARG A 32 7.52 -30.43 -14.34
N LEU A 33 7.41 -29.75 -13.23
CA LEU A 33 8.21 -28.57 -12.92
C LEU A 33 9.69 -28.94 -12.81
N ASP A 34 10.03 -30.07 -12.16
CA ASP A 34 11.40 -30.57 -12.04
C ASP A 34 12.03 -30.75 -13.44
N ARG A 35 11.31 -31.45 -14.35
CA ARG A 35 11.72 -31.60 -15.74
C ARG A 35 11.89 -30.25 -16.44
N PHE A 36 10.98 -29.29 -16.23
CA PHE A 36 11.10 -27.98 -16.87
C PHE A 36 12.29 -27.19 -16.36
N PHE A 37 12.63 -27.27 -15.08
CA PHE A 37 13.85 -26.66 -14.53
C PHE A 37 15.13 -27.30 -15.10
N GLU A 38 15.11 -28.60 -15.41
CA GLU A 38 16.27 -29.30 -16.01
C GLU A 38 16.43 -29.03 -17.52
N GLU A 39 15.31 -29.02 -18.27
CA GLU A 39 15.33 -28.99 -19.73
C GLU A 39 15.31 -27.58 -20.34
N PHE A 40 14.76 -26.59 -19.63
CA PHE A 40 14.55 -25.25 -20.18
C PHE A 40 15.34 -24.16 -19.41
N ALA A 41 15.55 -23.03 -20.08
CA ALA A 41 16.22 -21.89 -19.48
C ALA A 41 15.38 -21.35 -18.31
N ASN A 42 16.01 -21.15 -17.17
CA ASN A 42 15.38 -20.62 -15.97
C ASN A 42 16.29 -19.64 -15.22
N THR A 43 15.68 -18.81 -14.38
CA THR A 43 16.36 -17.86 -13.51
C THR A 43 15.46 -17.56 -12.31
N THR A 44 16.00 -16.90 -11.31
CA THR A 44 15.24 -16.43 -10.15
C THR A 44 14.98 -14.94 -10.23
N LEU A 45 13.82 -14.51 -9.73
CA LEU A 45 13.43 -13.12 -9.58
C LEU A 45 13.24 -12.82 -8.11
N SER A 46 13.62 -11.62 -7.67
CA SER A 46 13.27 -11.14 -6.35
C SER A 46 11.76 -10.87 -6.29
N ALA A 47 11.12 -11.30 -5.20
CA ALA A 47 9.67 -11.15 -4.99
C ALA A 47 9.33 -10.39 -3.70
N SER A 48 10.30 -9.68 -3.10
CA SER A 48 10.12 -8.98 -1.81
C SER A 48 10.93 -7.68 -1.76
N GLY A 49 10.59 -6.83 -0.81
CA GLY A 49 11.33 -5.61 -0.51
C GLY A 49 11.40 -4.62 -1.67
N LEU A 50 12.44 -3.81 -1.70
CA LEU A 50 12.61 -2.72 -2.66
C LEU A 50 12.64 -3.18 -4.12
N ASP A 51 13.09 -4.39 -4.39
CA ASP A 51 13.14 -4.95 -5.75
C ASP A 51 11.77 -5.07 -6.40
N VAL A 52 10.72 -5.13 -5.60
CA VAL A 52 9.32 -5.18 -6.07
C VAL A 52 8.50 -3.94 -5.66
N GLY A 53 9.15 -2.91 -5.12
CA GLY A 53 8.52 -1.66 -4.74
C GLY A 53 7.85 -1.67 -3.36
N LEU A 54 8.19 -2.63 -2.51
CA LEU A 54 7.79 -2.72 -1.10
C LEU A 54 8.89 -2.17 -0.19
N PRO A 55 8.60 -1.84 1.07
CA PRO A 55 9.62 -1.54 2.07
C PRO A 55 10.65 -2.68 2.20
N ASP A 56 11.88 -2.33 2.58
CA ASP A 56 12.93 -3.32 2.81
C ASP A 56 12.50 -4.37 3.84
N GLY A 57 12.81 -5.65 3.56
CA GLY A 57 12.43 -6.78 4.41
C GLY A 57 10.94 -7.17 4.37
N GLN A 58 10.09 -6.43 3.68
CA GLN A 58 8.68 -6.80 3.53
C GLN A 58 8.52 -7.88 2.44
N MET A 59 7.85 -8.98 2.80
CA MET A 59 7.53 -10.03 1.84
C MET A 59 6.55 -9.56 0.77
N GLY A 60 6.64 -10.13 -0.44
CA GLY A 60 5.74 -9.87 -1.54
C GLY A 60 4.29 -10.27 -1.26
N ASN A 61 3.42 -9.83 -2.15
CA ASN A 61 2.01 -10.19 -2.16
C ASN A 61 1.46 -10.17 -3.60
N SER A 62 0.30 -10.77 -3.80
CA SER A 62 -0.27 -10.95 -5.15
C SER A 62 -0.58 -9.63 -5.85
N GLU A 63 -1.03 -8.59 -5.12
CA GLU A 63 -1.34 -7.28 -5.70
C GLU A 63 -0.11 -6.64 -6.33
N VAL A 64 1.00 -6.60 -5.57
CA VAL A 64 2.27 -6.01 -6.01
C VAL A 64 2.89 -6.84 -7.14
N GLY A 65 2.94 -8.17 -6.99
CA GLY A 65 3.51 -9.07 -8.00
C GLY A 65 2.81 -8.94 -9.35
N HIS A 66 1.48 -9.02 -9.37
CA HIS A 66 0.70 -8.88 -10.61
C HIS A 66 0.78 -7.47 -11.21
N THR A 67 0.81 -6.42 -10.36
CA THR A 67 0.98 -5.05 -10.84
C THR A 67 2.35 -4.86 -11.52
N ASN A 68 3.41 -5.41 -10.96
CA ASN A 68 4.75 -5.32 -11.53
C ASN A 68 4.89 -6.11 -12.83
N ILE A 69 4.37 -7.36 -12.86
CA ILE A 69 4.37 -8.20 -14.06
C ILE A 69 3.59 -7.50 -15.19
N GLY A 70 2.36 -7.06 -14.91
CA GLY A 70 1.51 -6.38 -15.88
C GLY A 70 2.03 -5.00 -16.30
N GLY A 71 2.67 -4.28 -15.39
CA GLY A 71 3.30 -2.98 -15.62
C GLY A 71 4.63 -3.06 -16.38
N GLY A 72 5.29 -4.22 -16.37
CA GLY A 72 6.62 -4.41 -16.94
C GLY A 72 7.71 -3.58 -16.26
N ARG A 73 7.47 -3.15 -15.04
CA ARG A 73 8.37 -2.32 -14.21
C ARG A 73 8.02 -2.41 -12.74
N VAL A 74 8.97 -2.07 -11.88
CA VAL A 74 8.72 -1.96 -10.44
C VAL A 74 7.79 -0.77 -10.16
N VAL A 75 6.63 -1.05 -9.54
CA VAL A 75 5.65 -0.05 -9.12
C VAL A 75 5.78 0.14 -7.61
N PHE A 76 6.39 1.23 -7.20
CA PHE A 76 6.63 1.50 -5.78
C PHE A 76 5.34 1.83 -5.03
N GLN A 77 5.14 1.16 -3.90
CA GLN A 77 4.11 1.50 -2.91
C GLN A 77 4.42 2.86 -2.27
N ASP A 78 3.44 3.46 -1.60
CA ASP A 78 3.55 4.86 -1.13
C ASP A 78 4.76 5.10 -0.21
N LEU A 79 5.03 4.22 0.76
CA LEU A 79 6.17 4.40 1.65
C LEU A 79 7.52 4.43 0.90
N PRO A 80 7.93 3.42 0.14
CA PRO A 80 9.19 3.46 -0.60
C PRO A 80 9.19 4.54 -1.71
N ARG A 81 8.05 4.87 -2.30
CA ARG A 81 7.93 5.93 -3.30
C ARG A 81 8.27 7.30 -2.72
N ILE A 82 7.72 7.62 -1.55
CA ILE A 82 7.99 8.90 -0.87
C ILE A 82 9.42 8.93 -0.34
N THR A 83 9.90 7.83 0.23
CA THR A 83 11.28 7.72 0.72
C THR A 83 12.30 7.94 -0.42
N ARG A 84 12.10 7.32 -1.58
CA ARG A 84 12.94 7.55 -2.77
C ARG A 84 12.87 8.98 -3.27
N ALA A 85 11.69 9.61 -3.24
CA ALA A 85 11.57 11.02 -3.61
C ALA A 85 12.39 11.93 -2.67
N ILE A 86 12.53 11.57 -1.40
CA ILE A 86 13.42 12.27 -0.47
C ILE A 86 14.90 12.04 -0.84
N GLU A 87 15.26 10.80 -1.14
CA GLU A 87 16.64 10.40 -1.49
C GLU A 87 17.13 11.05 -2.80
N ASP A 88 16.28 11.08 -3.84
CA ASP A 88 16.60 11.68 -5.14
C ASP A 88 16.39 13.20 -5.20
N GLY A 89 15.81 13.77 -4.15
CA GLY A 89 15.57 15.22 -4.02
C GLY A 89 14.29 15.72 -4.68
N SER A 90 13.53 14.89 -5.38
CA SER A 90 12.26 15.29 -6.03
C SER A 90 11.16 15.66 -5.02
N PHE A 91 11.22 15.11 -3.81
CA PHE A 91 10.35 15.49 -2.69
C PHE A 91 10.40 17.01 -2.42
N PHE A 92 11.58 17.60 -2.45
CA PHE A 92 11.81 19.02 -2.19
C PHE A 92 11.37 19.93 -3.36
N GLN A 93 10.97 19.34 -4.49
CA GLN A 93 10.39 20.01 -5.64
C GLN A 93 8.90 19.73 -5.80
N ASN A 94 8.27 19.03 -4.84
CA ASN A 94 6.85 18.68 -4.93
C ASN A 94 5.98 19.95 -4.97
N PRO A 95 5.19 20.16 -6.03
CA PRO A 95 4.46 21.41 -6.25
C PRO A 95 3.40 21.70 -5.18
N SER A 96 2.79 20.66 -4.59
CA SER A 96 1.78 20.85 -3.54
C SER A 96 2.42 21.30 -2.23
N TYR A 97 3.56 20.72 -1.84
CA TYR A 97 4.30 21.18 -0.67
C TYR A 97 4.81 22.62 -0.83
N LEU A 98 5.34 22.92 -2.01
CA LEU A 98 5.82 24.28 -2.31
C LEU A 98 4.68 25.30 -2.24
N ARG A 99 3.49 24.98 -2.79
CA ARG A 99 2.30 25.85 -2.70
C ARG A 99 1.87 26.10 -1.25
N ALA A 100 1.83 25.06 -0.41
CA ALA A 100 1.48 25.21 1.00
C ALA A 100 2.45 26.16 1.71
N MET A 101 3.75 26.02 1.46
CA MET A 101 4.78 26.85 2.08
C MET A 101 4.79 28.28 1.52
N ASP A 102 4.57 28.45 0.21
CA ASP A 102 4.45 29.76 -0.43
C ASP A 102 3.21 30.52 0.04
N ASN A 103 2.09 29.80 0.31
CA ASN A 103 0.92 30.38 0.95
C ASN A 103 1.26 30.97 2.33
N CYS A 104 1.98 30.23 3.15
CA CYS A 104 2.42 30.71 4.47
C CYS A 104 3.29 31.97 4.37
N LEU A 105 4.25 31.98 3.44
CA LEU A 105 5.12 33.15 3.22
C LEU A 105 4.34 34.36 2.73
N LYS A 106 3.39 34.16 1.81
CA LYS A 106 2.56 35.23 1.24
C LYS A 106 1.64 35.88 2.29
N ASN A 107 1.02 35.05 3.15
CA ASN A 107 0.02 35.52 4.11
C ASN A 107 0.62 35.82 5.49
N GLY A 108 1.89 35.47 5.74
CA GLY A 108 2.47 35.53 7.07
C GLY A 108 1.84 34.53 8.06
N SER A 109 1.17 33.49 7.52
CA SER A 109 0.45 32.47 8.26
C SER A 109 1.35 31.29 8.66
N ALA A 110 0.80 30.30 9.35
CA ALA A 110 1.55 29.16 9.85
C ALA A 110 1.48 27.94 8.91
N LEU A 111 2.52 27.11 8.96
CA LEU A 111 2.51 25.75 8.42
C LEU A 111 2.27 24.76 9.55
N HIS A 112 1.29 23.90 9.39
CA HIS A 112 0.99 22.81 10.29
C HIS A 112 1.33 21.47 9.63
N LEU A 113 2.15 20.67 10.32
CA LEU A 113 2.48 19.31 9.93
C LEU A 113 1.76 18.36 10.89
N MET A 114 0.91 17.48 10.38
CA MET A 114 0.21 16.54 11.25
C MET A 114 0.29 15.12 10.73
N GLY A 115 0.27 14.15 11.63
CA GLY A 115 0.31 12.74 11.27
C GLY A 115 0.82 11.81 12.35
N LEU A 116 0.79 10.52 12.05
CA LEU A 116 1.26 9.46 12.94
C LEU A 116 2.77 9.51 13.04
N LEU A 117 3.28 9.64 14.26
CA LEU A 117 4.70 9.82 14.53
C LEU A 117 5.34 8.52 15.00
N SER A 118 5.78 7.69 14.05
CA SER A 118 6.51 6.45 14.30
C SER A 118 7.35 6.04 13.08
N ASP A 119 8.14 4.99 13.21
CA ASP A 119 8.87 4.32 12.14
C ASP A 119 8.18 3.02 11.68
N GLY A 120 6.97 2.75 12.14
CA GLY A 120 6.22 1.53 11.81
C GLY A 120 5.87 1.36 10.34
N GLY A 121 5.85 2.44 9.55
CA GLY A 121 5.72 2.37 8.09
C GLY A 121 4.36 1.91 7.56
N VAL A 122 3.32 1.84 8.40
CA VAL A 122 1.98 1.41 8.01
C VAL A 122 1.11 2.57 7.55
N HIS A 123 1.14 3.69 8.24
CA HIS A 123 0.35 4.90 7.92
C HIS A 123 1.21 6.08 7.50
N SER A 124 2.43 6.15 8.03
CA SER A 124 3.37 7.24 7.88
C SER A 124 4.78 6.74 8.19
N HIS A 125 5.77 7.60 8.05
CA HIS A 125 7.11 7.33 8.53
C HIS A 125 7.76 8.63 9.05
N ILE A 126 8.45 8.55 10.20
CA ILE A 126 9.04 9.71 10.87
C ILE A 126 10.03 10.48 9.98
N THR A 127 10.74 9.80 9.09
CA THR A 127 11.68 10.46 8.14
C THR A 127 10.99 11.41 7.18
N HIS A 128 9.69 11.18 6.87
CA HIS A 128 8.94 12.04 5.97
C HIS A 128 8.63 13.40 6.62
N VAL A 129 8.27 13.43 7.91
CA VAL A 129 8.10 14.72 8.60
C VAL A 129 9.43 15.45 8.80
N PHE A 130 10.54 14.73 8.95
CA PHE A 130 11.87 15.34 8.97
C PHE A 130 12.18 16.04 7.65
N ALA A 131 11.89 15.41 6.50
CA ALA A 131 12.07 16.02 5.20
C ALA A 131 11.16 17.24 4.98
N LEU A 132 9.92 17.24 5.49
CA LEU A 132 9.04 18.41 5.47
C LEU A 132 9.61 19.57 6.28
N LEU A 133 10.20 19.29 7.44
CA LEU A 133 10.89 20.31 8.25
C LEU A 133 12.12 20.86 7.54
N GLU A 134 12.90 20.02 6.86
CA GLU A 134 14.04 20.46 6.05
C GLU A 134 13.59 21.37 4.90
N LEU A 135 12.50 21.02 4.21
CA LEU A 135 11.92 21.86 3.16
C LEU A 135 11.42 23.19 3.74
N ALA A 136 10.73 23.18 4.90
CA ALA A 136 10.28 24.39 5.57
C ALA A 136 11.44 25.33 5.93
N LYS A 137 12.57 24.78 6.41
CA LYS A 137 13.82 25.52 6.65
C LYS A 137 14.36 26.10 5.35
N GLN A 138 14.46 25.31 4.27
CA GLN A 138 14.94 25.78 2.96
C GLN A 138 14.09 26.94 2.42
N LYS A 139 12.77 26.91 2.64
CA LYS A 139 11.84 27.99 2.27
C LYS A 139 11.91 29.20 3.22
N GLY A 140 12.57 29.09 4.37
CA GLY A 140 12.73 30.19 5.34
C GLY A 140 11.50 30.42 6.21
N LEU A 141 10.62 29.42 6.37
CA LEU A 141 9.44 29.51 7.25
C LEU A 141 9.85 29.67 8.72
N GLN A 142 9.12 30.54 9.44
CA GLN A 142 9.36 30.81 10.87
C GLN A 142 8.27 30.18 11.75
N LYS A 143 7.02 30.10 11.25
CA LYS A 143 5.86 29.58 11.97
C LYS A 143 5.56 28.18 11.43
N VAL A 144 6.19 27.16 12.04
CA VAL A 144 5.95 25.75 11.70
C VAL A 144 5.59 25.01 12.97
N TYR A 145 4.42 24.40 12.97
CA TYR A 145 3.86 23.66 14.11
C TYR A 145 3.61 22.19 13.75
N ILE A 146 3.84 21.30 14.70
CA ILE A 146 3.64 19.86 14.47
C ILE A 146 2.58 19.33 15.45
N HIS A 147 1.63 18.60 14.92
CA HIS A 147 0.60 17.87 15.65
C HIS A 147 0.93 16.39 15.59
N CYS A 148 1.47 15.84 16.67
CA CYS A 148 1.97 14.47 16.75
C CYS A 148 0.85 13.52 17.14
N PHE A 149 0.54 12.55 16.27
CA PHE A 149 -0.33 11.43 16.62
C PHE A 149 0.54 10.24 17.00
N LEU A 150 0.33 9.69 18.20
CA LEU A 150 1.10 8.58 18.73
C LEU A 150 0.50 7.24 18.30
N ASP A 151 1.37 6.27 18.04
CA ASP A 151 1.01 5.01 17.40
C ASP A 151 0.54 3.94 18.40
N GLY A 152 1.45 3.21 18.99
CA GLY A 152 1.19 2.14 19.95
C GLY A 152 0.50 0.88 19.42
N ARG A 153 0.30 0.78 18.09
CA ARG A 153 -0.27 -0.40 17.40
C ARG A 153 0.70 -1.03 16.41
N ASP A 154 1.32 -0.19 15.58
CA ASP A 154 2.24 -0.63 14.53
C ASP A 154 3.68 -0.68 15.05
N VAL A 155 3.91 -0.08 16.22
CA VAL A 155 5.15 -0.12 17.01
C VAL A 155 4.83 -0.39 18.48
N SER A 156 5.89 -0.52 19.32
CA SER A 156 5.72 -0.75 20.77
C SER A 156 4.79 0.28 21.42
N PRO A 157 3.88 -0.13 22.32
CA PRO A 157 2.86 0.74 22.92
C PRO A 157 3.39 1.92 23.76
N THR A 158 4.69 1.95 24.06
CA THR A 158 5.35 2.97 24.88
C THR A 158 6.58 3.57 24.20
N SER A 159 6.66 3.50 22.86
CA SER A 159 7.77 4.05 22.09
C SER A 159 7.59 5.53 21.70
N GLY A 160 6.37 6.05 21.83
CA GLY A 160 5.99 7.41 21.38
C GLY A 160 6.82 8.53 22.02
N ALA A 161 7.15 8.42 23.31
CA ALA A 161 8.03 9.40 23.97
C ALA A 161 9.41 9.49 23.28
N GLY A 162 9.94 8.38 22.77
CA GLY A 162 11.19 8.33 22.00
C GLY A 162 11.06 9.02 20.65
N PHE A 163 9.97 8.80 19.92
CA PHE A 163 9.74 9.47 18.63
C PHE A 163 9.49 10.97 18.79
N VAL A 164 8.76 11.39 19.81
CA VAL A 164 8.57 12.82 20.14
C VAL A 164 9.90 13.47 20.48
N ALA A 165 10.78 12.81 21.23
CA ALA A 165 12.12 13.30 21.54
C ALA A 165 13.00 13.45 20.27
N GLN A 166 12.97 12.48 19.36
CA GLN A 166 13.66 12.54 18.07
C GLN A 166 13.19 13.72 17.22
N LEU A 167 11.86 13.93 17.15
CA LEU A 167 11.29 15.06 16.43
C LEU A 167 11.69 16.41 17.06
N ALA A 168 11.62 16.53 18.38
CA ALA A 168 12.03 17.74 19.09
C ALA A 168 13.53 18.05 18.87
N GLU A 169 14.38 17.03 18.85
CA GLU A 169 15.80 17.17 18.49
C GLU A 169 15.97 17.67 17.06
N LYS A 170 15.27 17.05 16.09
CA LYS A 170 15.32 17.47 14.68
C LYS A 170 14.87 18.92 14.49
N CYS A 171 13.82 19.36 15.18
CA CYS A 171 13.39 20.76 15.18
C CYS A 171 14.48 21.69 15.71
N ARG A 172 15.18 21.29 16.77
CA ARG A 172 16.28 22.08 17.37
C ARG A 172 17.48 22.16 16.42
N GLU A 173 17.90 21.06 15.80
CA GLU A 173 18.97 21.00 14.82
C GLU A 173 18.69 21.90 13.60
N LEU A 174 17.47 21.87 13.12
CA LEU A 174 17.06 22.66 11.96
C LEU A 174 16.80 24.14 12.31
N GLY A 175 16.52 24.45 13.57
CA GLY A 175 16.10 25.77 14.01
C GLY A 175 14.70 26.16 13.53
N VAL A 176 13.85 25.19 13.17
CA VAL A 176 12.48 25.38 12.70
C VAL A 176 11.59 24.24 13.19
N GLY A 177 10.33 24.57 13.46
CA GLY A 177 9.33 23.62 13.96
C GLY A 177 9.20 23.64 15.48
N LYS A 178 7.93 23.54 15.93
CA LYS A 178 7.55 23.37 17.34
C LYS A 178 6.43 22.36 17.43
N ILE A 179 6.51 21.46 18.38
CA ILE A 179 5.42 20.52 18.65
C ILE A 179 4.31 21.30 19.38
N ALA A 180 3.17 21.43 18.70
CA ALA A 180 2.01 22.16 19.23
C ALA A 180 1.07 21.25 20.02
N THR A 181 0.85 20.03 19.54
CA THR A 181 -0.01 19.06 20.25
C THR A 181 0.56 17.66 20.16
N VAL A 182 0.25 16.85 21.17
CA VAL A 182 0.54 15.40 21.19
C VAL A 182 -0.73 14.67 21.62
N MET A 183 -1.09 13.61 20.89
CA MET A 183 -2.30 12.82 21.19
C MET A 183 -2.20 11.41 20.61
N GLY A 184 -2.90 10.46 21.18
CA GLY A 184 -2.98 9.11 20.66
C GLY A 184 -3.81 9.01 19.39
N ARG A 185 -3.47 8.04 18.53
CA ARG A 185 -4.20 7.75 17.28
C ARG A 185 -5.68 7.38 17.52
N TYR A 186 -6.03 6.96 18.70
CA TYR A 186 -7.41 6.70 19.12
C TYR A 186 -8.33 7.92 18.92
N TYR A 187 -7.80 9.13 19.10
CA TYR A 187 -8.52 10.40 18.92
C TYR A 187 -8.39 10.93 17.49
N ALA A 188 -7.17 11.08 17.01
CA ALA A 188 -6.89 11.77 15.75
C ALA A 188 -7.03 10.89 14.49
N MET A 189 -7.13 9.58 14.64
CA MET A 189 -7.14 8.63 13.53
C MET A 189 -8.28 7.61 13.65
N ASP A 190 -9.45 8.04 14.09
CA ASP A 190 -10.67 7.23 14.05
C ASP A 190 -11.06 6.94 12.58
N ARG A 191 -11.81 5.85 12.36
CA ARG A 191 -12.37 5.47 11.05
C ARG A 191 -13.79 4.90 11.16
N ASP A 192 -14.37 4.95 12.37
CA ASP A 192 -15.65 4.34 12.70
C ASP A 192 -16.71 5.40 13.05
N LYS A 193 -16.46 6.67 12.64
CA LYS A 193 -17.33 7.84 12.87
C LYS A 193 -17.60 8.13 14.35
N ARG A 194 -16.60 7.87 15.17
CA ARG A 194 -16.62 8.22 16.58
C ARG A 194 -16.23 9.70 16.73
N TRP A 195 -17.18 10.55 16.34
CA TRP A 195 -16.97 12.00 16.30
C TRP A 195 -16.61 12.58 17.67
N ASP A 196 -17.08 11.97 18.76
CA ASP A 196 -16.71 12.28 20.13
C ASP A 196 -15.19 12.20 20.40
N ARG A 197 -14.47 11.38 19.66
CA ARG A 197 -13.00 11.27 19.72
C ARG A 197 -12.32 12.28 18.81
N VAL A 198 -12.81 12.37 17.59
CA VAL A 198 -12.26 13.27 16.56
C VAL A 198 -12.39 14.72 17.00
N GLU A 199 -13.50 15.10 17.66
CA GLU A 199 -13.73 16.43 18.21
C GLU A 199 -12.66 16.84 19.22
N GLN A 200 -12.27 15.95 20.15
CA GLN A 200 -11.21 16.24 21.13
C GLN A 200 -9.86 16.51 20.44
N ALA A 201 -9.53 15.76 19.38
CA ALA A 201 -8.32 16.00 18.59
C ALA A 201 -8.40 17.33 17.83
N TYR A 202 -9.57 17.63 17.26
CA TYR A 202 -9.84 18.88 16.54
C TYR A 202 -9.73 20.08 17.49
N ASP A 203 -10.38 20.03 18.65
CA ASP A 203 -10.41 21.11 19.64
C ASP A 203 -9.00 21.45 20.14
N ALA A 204 -8.18 20.42 20.41
CA ALA A 204 -6.79 20.63 20.79
C ALA A 204 -5.97 21.31 19.68
N MET A 205 -6.20 20.94 18.40
CA MET A 205 -5.44 21.49 17.27
C MET A 205 -5.94 22.86 16.80
N VAL A 206 -7.26 23.13 16.88
CA VAL A 206 -7.88 24.36 16.33
C VAL A 206 -8.12 25.41 17.40
N TYR A 207 -8.65 25.00 18.53
CA TYR A 207 -9.00 25.94 19.60
C TYR A 207 -7.95 26.01 20.72
N GLY A 208 -6.96 25.11 20.70
CA GLY A 208 -6.02 24.96 21.82
C GLY A 208 -6.72 24.50 23.10
N ASP A 209 -7.91 23.91 22.96
CA ASP A 209 -8.72 23.42 24.07
C ASP A 209 -8.42 21.94 24.33
N SER A 210 -7.97 21.66 25.53
CA SER A 210 -7.66 20.32 26.02
C SER A 210 -7.63 20.31 27.54
N GLU A 211 -8.05 19.18 28.11
CA GLU A 211 -7.94 18.96 29.56
C GLU A 211 -6.51 19.04 30.09
N ILE A 212 -5.51 18.81 29.23
CA ILE A 212 -4.10 18.74 29.60
C ILE A 212 -3.27 19.73 28.78
N THR A 213 -2.52 20.58 29.46
CA THR A 213 -1.49 21.42 28.86
C THR A 213 -0.13 21.05 29.44
N ASN A 214 0.87 20.92 28.59
CA ASN A 214 2.24 20.65 29.02
C ASN A 214 3.24 21.16 27.98
N PRO A 215 4.04 22.19 28.27
CA PRO A 215 4.97 22.78 27.31
C PRO A 215 6.14 21.84 26.91
N ASP A 216 6.35 20.75 27.66
CA ASP A 216 7.30 19.70 27.29
C ASP A 216 6.54 18.51 26.71
N PRO A 217 6.56 18.30 25.39
CA PRO A 217 5.82 17.22 24.75
C PRO A 217 6.32 15.81 25.13
N VAL A 218 7.60 15.66 25.48
CA VAL A 218 8.17 14.39 25.90
C VAL A 218 7.69 14.04 27.32
N ASP A 219 7.72 15.03 28.21
CA ASP A 219 7.23 14.90 29.58
C ASP A 219 5.70 14.61 29.58
N ALA A 220 4.95 15.23 28.67
CA ALA A 220 3.52 14.97 28.48
C ALA A 220 3.22 13.48 28.24
N VAL A 221 3.95 12.88 27.32
CA VAL A 221 3.79 11.44 27.00
C VAL A 221 4.23 10.56 28.18
N LYS A 222 5.34 10.87 28.82
CA LYS A 222 5.83 10.11 30.00
C LYS A 222 4.82 10.16 31.16
N LYS A 223 4.22 11.31 31.41
CA LYS A 223 3.16 11.45 32.42
C LYS A 223 1.90 10.63 32.10
N SER A 224 1.61 10.43 30.81
CA SER A 224 0.54 9.50 30.40
C SER A 224 0.89 8.05 30.77
N TYR A 225 2.14 7.62 30.52
CA TYR A 225 2.60 6.27 30.91
C TYR A 225 2.57 6.04 32.41
N GLU A 226 2.90 7.06 33.22
CA GLU A 226 2.81 6.98 34.70
C GLU A 226 1.37 6.72 35.17
N LYS A 227 0.38 7.13 34.39
CA LYS A 227 -1.04 6.88 34.62
C LYS A 227 -1.54 5.55 34.01
N GLY A 228 -0.64 4.75 33.42
CA GLY A 228 -0.98 3.50 32.74
C GLY A 228 -1.61 3.68 31.35
N VAL A 229 -1.58 4.88 30.77
CA VAL A 229 -2.12 5.18 29.44
C VAL A 229 -0.97 5.15 28.42
N THR A 230 -1.05 4.20 27.47
CA THR A 230 -0.06 4.00 26.41
C THR A 230 -0.31 4.91 25.20
N ASP A 231 0.61 4.90 24.25
CA ASP A 231 0.65 5.79 23.07
C ASP A 231 -0.69 5.93 22.35
N GLU A 232 -1.34 4.82 22.03
CA GLU A 232 -2.61 4.83 21.29
C GLU A 232 -3.68 5.69 21.96
N PHE A 233 -3.71 5.71 23.28
CA PHE A 233 -4.79 6.30 24.09
C PHE A 233 -4.40 7.59 24.79
N VAL A 234 -3.23 8.16 24.49
CA VAL A 234 -2.84 9.46 25.08
C VAL A 234 -3.88 10.51 24.75
N VAL A 235 -4.52 11.04 25.82
CA VAL A 235 -5.50 12.13 25.69
C VAL A 235 -4.81 13.34 25.04
N PRO A 236 -5.48 14.09 24.16
CA PRO A 236 -4.88 15.27 23.54
C PRO A 236 -4.24 16.21 24.55
N VAL A 237 -3.01 16.63 24.29
CA VAL A 237 -2.22 17.55 25.10
C VAL A 237 -1.83 18.74 24.24
N VAL A 238 -2.10 19.96 24.70
CA VAL A 238 -1.60 21.19 24.08
C VAL A 238 -0.23 21.51 24.67
N CYS A 239 0.79 21.58 23.79
CA CYS A 239 2.18 21.85 24.15
C CYS A 239 2.58 23.29 23.83
N ASP A 240 2.06 23.88 22.75
CA ASP A 240 2.23 25.30 22.40
C ASP A 240 0.89 25.90 21.93
N ALA A 241 0.32 26.76 22.73
CA ALA A 241 -0.97 27.41 22.41
C ALA A 241 -0.89 28.38 21.21
N ASN A 242 0.31 28.77 20.76
CA ASN A 242 0.46 29.57 19.54
C ASN A 242 0.40 28.73 18.26
N GLY A 243 0.37 27.41 18.42
CA GLY A 243 0.33 26.46 17.29
C GLY A 243 -1.08 25.98 16.93
N THR A 244 -2.11 26.77 17.22
CA THR A 244 -3.48 26.48 16.78
C THR A 244 -3.65 26.74 15.28
N VAL A 245 -4.40 25.84 14.61
CA VAL A 245 -4.73 25.97 13.18
C VAL A 245 -5.76 27.08 13.00
N SER A 246 -5.48 28.01 12.12
CA SER A 246 -6.31 29.21 11.91
C SER A 246 -6.54 29.47 10.41
N GLU A 247 -7.43 30.41 10.12
CA GLU A 247 -7.76 30.83 8.76
C GLU A 247 -6.51 31.21 7.96
N ASN A 248 -6.43 30.76 6.70
CA ASN A 248 -5.32 30.96 5.75
C ASN A 248 -4.01 30.25 6.12
N ASP A 249 -3.97 29.43 7.16
CA ASP A 249 -2.83 28.55 7.41
C ASP A 249 -2.74 27.44 6.37
N SER A 250 -1.58 26.83 6.30
CA SER A 250 -1.38 25.63 5.48
C SER A 250 -1.22 24.40 6.36
N VAL A 251 -1.83 23.30 5.97
CA VAL A 251 -1.75 22.01 6.65
C VAL A 251 -1.18 20.98 5.70
N ILE A 252 -0.19 20.21 6.14
CA ILE A 252 0.29 19.02 5.44
C ILE A 252 0.07 17.82 6.35
N PHE A 253 -0.82 16.91 5.94
CA PHE A 253 -1.03 15.64 6.63
C PHE A 253 -0.11 14.59 6.01
N PHE A 254 0.95 14.20 6.70
CA PHE A 254 2.01 13.36 6.14
C PHE A 254 1.72 11.85 6.17
N ASN A 255 0.55 11.41 6.60
CA ASN A 255 0.12 10.02 6.44
C ASN A 255 -0.09 9.69 4.96
N PHE A 256 0.40 8.53 4.52
CA PHE A 256 0.19 8.03 3.16
C PHE A 256 -0.93 6.99 3.07
N ARG A 257 -1.33 6.34 4.17
CA ARG A 257 -2.48 5.43 4.19
C ARG A 257 -3.76 6.18 4.51
N PRO A 258 -4.81 6.06 3.63
CA PRO A 258 -5.98 6.94 3.67
C PRO A 258 -7.02 6.61 4.73
N ASP A 259 -7.20 5.34 5.11
CA ASP A 259 -8.37 4.84 5.85
C ASP A 259 -8.64 5.59 7.18
N ARG A 260 -7.58 5.96 7.91
CA ARG A 260 -7.66 6.67 9.19
C ARG A 260 -7.34 8.17 9.10
N ALA A 261 -7.06 8.66 7.89
CA ALA A 261 -6.83 10.09 7.68
C ALA A 261 -8.10 10.86 7.29
N ARG A 262 -9.14 10.15 6.83
CA ARG A 262 -10.34 10.76 6.25
C ARG A 262 -11.13 11.62 7.22
N GLU A 263 -11.39 11.15 8.43
CA GLU A 263 -12.33 11.79 9.33
C GLU A 263 -11.83 13.13 9.86
N ILE A 264 -10.60 13.19 10.37
CA ILE A 264 -10.01 14.45 10.84
C ILE A 264 -9.78 15.44 9.69
N THR A 265 -9.44 14.93 8.48
CA THR A 265 -9.32 15.77 7.28
C THR A 265 -10.68 16.40 6.95
N ARG A 266 -11.76 15.60 6.88
CA ARG A 266 -13.10 16.15 6.63
C ARG A 266 -13.54 17.15 7.68
N ALA A 267 -13.22 16.93 8.95
CA ALA A 267 -13.49 17.90 10.02
C ALA A 267 -12.78 19.24 9.76
N LEU A 268 -11.62 19.26 9.13
CA LEU A 268 -10.87 20.49 8.82
C LEU A 268 -11.30 21.17 7.51
N VAL A 269 -11.64 20.38 6.46
CA VAL A 269 -11.77 20.92 5.09
C VAL A 269 -13.18 20.93 4.52
N ASP A 270 -14.11 20.13 5.09
CA ASP A 270 -15.46 20.01 4.55
C ASP A 270 -16.36 21.14 5.09
N GLN A 271 -16.86 21.99 4.22
CA GLN A 271 -17.71 23.11 4.63
C GLN A 271 -19.04 22.63 5.25
N GLU A 272 -19.59 21.53 4.75
CA GLU A 272 -20.86 20.96 5.22
C GLU A 272 -20.65 19.80 6.22
N PHE A 273 -19.55 19.84 6.97
CA PHE A 273 -19.27 18.83 7.98
C PHE A 273 -20.33 18.80 9.08
N ASN A 274 -20.77 17.60 9.45
CA ASN A 274 -21.87 17.39 10.39
C ASN A 274 -21.55 16.42 11.55
N GLY A 275 -20.28 16.10 11.77
CA GLY A 275 -19.85 15.19 12.83
C GLY A 275 -19.95 15.83 14.24
N PHE A 276 -19.58 17.10 14.34
CA PHE A 276 -19.69 17.94 15.53
C PHE A 276 -19.78 19.42 15.12
N THR A 277 -20.10 20.31 16.08
CA THR A 277 -20.25 21.74 15.82
C THR A 277 -18.89 22.43 15.76
N ARG A 278 -18.61 23.10 14.65
CA ARG A 278 -17.37 23.88 14.50
C ARG A 278 -17.59 25.03 13.51
N GLU A 279 -16.73 26.03 13.54
CA GLU A 279 -16.67 27.06 12.50
C GLU A 279 -15.80 26.59 11.35
N PHE A 280 -16.27 26.77 10.11
CA PHE A 280 -15.47 26.53 8.93
C PHE A 280 -14.60 27.74 8.62
N PHE A 281 -13.35 27.51 8.30
CA PHE A 281 -12.41 28.50 7.75
C PHE A 281 -11.56 27.89 6.65
N PRO A 282 -11.14 28.68 5.64
CA PRO A 282 -10.34 28.17 4.54
C PRO A 282 -8.91 27.87 4.96
N LEU A 283 -8.41 26.75 4.46
CA LEU A 283 -7.02 26.28 4.63
C LEU A 283 -6.40 25.94 3.27
N THR A 284 -5.09 26.05 3.16
CA THR A 284 -4.36 25.35 2.11
C THR A 284 -3.98 23.96 2.64
N TYR A 285 -4.76 22.95 2.27
CA TYR A 285 -4.65 21.62 2.86
C TYR A 285 -4.07 20.61 1.88
N ILE A 286 -2.98 19.96 2.28
CA ILE A 286 -2.29 18.93 1.49
C ILE A 286 -2.45 17.58 2.14
N CYS A 287 -3.10 16.66 1.43
CA CYS A 287 -3.06 15.23 1.72
C CYS A 287 -1.78 14.64 1.13
N ASN A 288 -1.06 13.83 1.88
CA ASN A 288 0.15 13.20 1.36
C ASN A 288 -0.14 12.29 0.16
N THR A 289 -1.22 11.52 0.26
CA THR A 289 -1.80 10.69 -0.82
C THR A 289 -3.29 11.03 -0.98
N GLU A 290 -3.95 10.45 -1.99
CA GLU A 290 -5.39 10.62 -2.16
C GLU A 290 -6.16 9.85 -1.07
N TYR A 291 -6.76 10.58 -0.12
CA TYR A 291 -7.54 9.96 0.96
C TYR A 291 -8.95 9.60 0.54
N ASP A 292 -9.56 10.43 -0.30
CA ASP A 292 -10.90 10.25 -0.85
C ASP A 292 -11.08 11.22 -2.03
N ALA A 293 -11.41 10.70 -3.21
CA ALA A 293 -11.59 11.49 -4.42
C ALA A 293 -12.75 12.51 -4.33
N SER A 294 -13.70 12.30 -3.38
CA SER A 294 -14.82 13.23 -3.14
C SER A 294 -14.50 14.33 -2.13
N MET A 295 -13.29 14.36 -1.56
CA MET A 295 -12.91 15.30 -0.51
C MET A 295 -12.69 16.70 -1.08
N PRO A 296 -13.42 17.72 -0.60
CA PRO A 296 -13.28 19.10 -1.10
C PRO A 296 -12.07 19.79 -0.48
N ASN A 297 -11.62 20.87 -1.12
CA ASN A 297 -10.63 21.81 -0.57
C ASN A 297 -9.28 21.17 -0.18
N VAL A 298 -8.87 20.13 -0.88
CA VAL A 298 -7.60 19.46 -0.65
C VAL A 298 -6.77 19.38 -1.93
N GLU A 299 -5.47 19.31 -1.78
CA GLU A 299 -4.52 18.93 -2.82
C GLU A 299 -3.79 17.66 -2.40
N VAL A 300 -3.30 16.90 -3.38
CA VAL A 300 -2.61 15.63 -3.14
C VAL A 300 -1.15 15.76 -3.55
N ALA A 301 -0.22 15.49 -2.62
CA ALA A 301 1.22 15.60 -2.89
C ALA A 301 1.73 14.43 -3.74
N PHE A 302 1.29 13.22 -3.43
CA PHE A 302 1.62 11.99 -4.17
C PHE A 302 0.32 11.35 -4.68
N PRO A 303 -0.21 11.79 -5.82
CA PRO A 303 -1.42 11.20 -6.39
C PRO A 303 -1.18 9.73 -6.75
N ARG A 304 -2.27 8.99 -6.85
CA ARG A 304 -2.22 7.59 -7.28
C ARG A 304 -1.52 7.47 -8.63
N VAL A 305 -0.52 6.62 -8.70
CA VAL A 305 0.18 6.33 -9.96
C VAL A 305 -0.63 5.30 -10.73
N LEU A 306 -1.25 5.73 -11.83
CA LEU A 306 -1.79 4.79 -12.81
C LEU A 306 -0.63 4.19 -13.60
N VAL A 307 -0.63 2.88 -13.73
CA VAL A 307 0.37 2.16 -14.53
C VAL A 307 -0.06 2.22 -15.99
N ASN A 308 0.25 3.32 -16.66
CA ASN A 308 -0.01 3.47 -18.09
C ASN A 308 0.99 2.64 -18.92
N ASN A 309 0.61 2.28 -20.12
CA ASN A 309 1.43 1.49 -21.05
C ASN A 309 1.88 0.15 -20.43
N GLY A 310 0.98 -0.51 -19.69
CA GLY A 310 1.16 -1.87 -19.22
C GLY A 310 1.01 -2.89 -20.34
N LEU A 311 1.35 -4.15 -20.06
CA LEU A 311 1.35 -5.21 -21.06
C LEU A 311 -0.01 -5.33 -21.79
N GLY A 312 -1.13 -5.30 -21.05
CA GLY A 312 -2.47 -5.40 -21.65
C GLY A 312 -2.80 -4.28 -22.63
N GLU A 313 -2.49 -3.03 -22.24
CA GLU A 313 -2.66 -1.86 -23.09
C GLU A 313 -1.75 -1.92 -24.33
N TYR A 314 -0.50 -2.31 -24.15
CA TYR A 314 0.47 -2.43 -25.23
C TYR A 314 0.05 -3.49 -26.26
N LEU A 315 -0.34 -4.69 -25.81
CA LEU A 315 -0.85 -5.75 -26.68
C LEU A 315 -2.07 -5.30 -27.49
N SER A 316 -3.00 -4.61 -26.85
CA SER A 316 -4.17 -4.03 -27.52
C SER A 316 -3.77 -2.99 -28.58
N SER A 317 -2.81 -2.12 -28.29
CA SER A 317 -2.31 -1.14 -29.25
C SER A 317 -1.68 -1.76 -30.50
N MET A 318 -1.15 -2.97 -30.36
CA MET A 318 -0.60 -3.77 -31.47
C MET A 318 -1.66 -4.58 -32.20
N GLY A 319 -2.96 -4.46 -31.82
CA GLY A 319 -4.05 -5.24 -32.38
C GLY A 319 -4.01 -6.74 -32.07
N MET A 320 -3.27 -7.11 -31.00
CA MET A 320 -3.18 -8.50 -30.53
C MET A 320 -4.36 -8.87 -29.66
N THR A 321 -4.75 -10.16 -29.68
CA THR A 321 -5.77 -10.70 -28.80
C THR A 321 -5.15 -11.30 -27.54
N GLN A 322 -5.79 -11.11 -26.41
CA GLN A 322 -5.29 -11.59 -25.12
C GLN A 322 -6.41 -12.21 -24.27
N LEU A 323 -6.07 -13.23 -23.51
CA LEU A 323 -6.95 -13.89 -22.56
C LEU A 323 -6.44 -13.68 -21.13
N ARG A 324 -7.34 -13.36 -20.21
CA ARG A 324 -7.12 -13.37 -18.75
C ARG A 324 -7.97 -14.48 -18.16
N ILE A 325 -7.35 -15.40 -17.43
CA ILE A 325 -8.05 -16.53 -16.83
C ILE A 325 -7.53 -16.83 -15.43
N ALA A 326 -8.45 -16.92 -14.49
CA ALA A 326 -8.18 -17.31 -13.10
C ALA A 326 -9.48 -17.76 -12.42
N GLU A 327 -9.36 -18.38 -11.26
CA GLU A 327 -10.50 -18.56 -10.36
C GLU A 327 -10.80 -17.32 -9.53
N THR A 328 -11.99 -17.28 -8.86
CA THR A 328 -12.54 -16.09 -8.18
C THR A 328 -11.52 -15.36 -7.30
N GLU A 329 -10.75 -16.08 -6.49
CA GLU A 329 -9.79 -15.49 -5.54
C GLU A 329 -8.67 -14.68 -6.21
N LYS A 330 -8.31 -15.02 -7.44
CA LYS A 330 -7.20 -14.39 -8.18
C LYS A 330 -7.64 -13.73 -9.50
N TYR A 331 -8.94 -13.63 -9.74
CA TYR A 331 -9.45 -12.97 -10.95
C TYR A 331 -9.08 -11.47 -11.01
N ALA A 332 -9.22 -10.74 -9.90
CA ALA A 332 -8.81 -9.35 -9.82
C ALA A 332 -7.30 -9.17 -10.05
N HIS A 333 -6.47 -10.17 -9.71
CA HIS A 333 -5.04 -10.11 -9.88
C HIS A 333 -4.64 -10.15 -11.35
N VAL A 334 -5.23 -11.01 -12.17
CA VAL A 334 -4.96 -11.07 -13.62
C VAL A 334 -5.71 -10.01 -14.43
N THR A 335 -6.60 -9.22 -13.81
CA THR A 335 -7.38 -8.15 -14.46
C THR A 335 -7.01 -6.78 -13.91
N PHE A 336 -7.62 -6.37 -12.81
CA PHE A 336 -7.46 -5.05 -12.19
C PHE A 336 -6.00 -4.72 -11.84
N PHE A 337 -5.34 -5.58 -11.05
CA PHE A 337 -3.96 -5.34 -10.63
C PHE A 337 -2.97 -5.46 -11.80
N PHE A 338 -3.15 -6.45 -12.66
CA PHE A 338 -2.33 -6.63 -13.86
C PHE A 338 -2.46 -5.43 -14.83
N ASN A 339 -3.62 -4.78 -14.87
CA ASN A 339 -3.87 -3.57 -15.63
C ASN A 339 -3.53 -2.29 -14.84
N GLY A 340 -2.67 -2.40 -13.82
CA GLY A 340 -2.15 -1.26 -13.06
C GLY A 340 -3.19 -0.52 -12.22
N GLY A 341 -4.23 -1.22 -11.77
CA GLY A 341 -5.34 -0.66 -10.98
C GLY A 341 -6.47 -0.09 -11.83
N SER A 342 -6.59 -0.53 -13.08
CA SER A 342 -7.67 -0.16 -14.00
C SER A 342 -8.63 -1.33 -14.26
N GLU A 343 -9.94 -1.08 -14.18
CA GLU A 343 -10.99 -2.03 -14.56
C GLU A 343 -11.20 -2.12 -16.09
N THR A 344 -10.49 -1.29 -16.87
CA THR A 344 -10.65 -1.24 -18.31
C THR A 344 -10.40 -2.60 -18.95
N VAL A 345 -11.36 -3.04 -19.76
CA VAL A 345 -11.18 -4.17 -20.68
C VAL A 345 -10.65 -3.61 -21.99
N PHE A 346 -9.43 -3.96 -22.35
CA PHE A 346 -8.81 -3.44 -23.58
C PHE A 346 -9.38 -4.12 -24.84
N PRO A 347 -9.42 -3.43 -25.98
CA PRO A 347 -9.79 -4.07 -27.25
C PRO A 347 -8.96 -5.34 -27.51
N GLY A 348 -9.63 -6.45 -27.80
CA GLY A 348 -8.99 -7.76 -27.98
C GLY A 348 -8.68 -8.53 -26.67
N GLU A 349 -9.11 -8.02 -25.52
CA GLU A 349 -9.00 -8.70 -24.22
C GLU A 349 -10.29 -9.46 -23.88
N ASP A 350 -10.17 -10.76 -23.72
CA ASP A 350 -11.22 -11.63 -23.17
C ASP A 350 -10.86 -12.01 -21.73
N ARG A 351 -11.90 -12.19 -20.90
CA ARG A 351 -11.76 -12.55 -19.49
C ARG A 351 -12.58 -13.79 -19.16
N VAL A 352 -11.96 -14.74 -18.46
CA VAL A 352 -12.59 -15.97 -17.99
C VAL A 352 -12.45 -16.09 -16.49
N LEU A 353 -13.59 -16.07 -15.81
CA LEU A 353 -13.69 -16.29 -14.38
C LEU A 353 -14.20 -17.71 -14.13
N VAL A 354 -13.43 -18.51 -13.42
CA VAL A 354 -13.86 -19.82 -12.91
C VAL A 354 -14.24 -19.65 -11.44
N PRO A 355 -15.45 -20.05 -11.00
CA PRO A 355 -15.81 -19.94 -9.59
C PRO A 355 -14.91 -20.77 -8.69
N SER A 356 -14.39 -20.18 -7.61
CA SER A 356 -13.68 -20.92 -6.56
C SER A 356 -14.64 -21.82 -5.76
N PRO A 357 -14.18 -22.94 -5.17
CA PRO A 357 -15.02 -23.83 -4.43
C PRO A 357 -15.59 -23.16 -3.17
N LYS A 358 -16.85 -23.47 -2.84
CA LYS A 358 -17.55 -22.92 -1.68
C LYS A 358 -17.25 -23.73 -0.41
N VAL A 359 -16.02 -23.67 0.06
CA VAL A 359 -15.56 -24.29 1.31
C VAL A 359 -15.22 -23.22 2.35
N ALA A 360 -15.18 -23.58 3.63
CA ALA A 360 -14.88 -22.62 4.69
C ALA A 360 -13.43 -22.16 4.63
N THR A 361 -12.51 -23.09 4.37
CA THR A 361 -11.08 -22.84 4.17
C THR A 361 -10.54 -23.77 3.09
N TYR A 362 -9.54 -23.37 2.35
CA TYR A 362 -9.07 -24.10 1.16
C TYR A 362 -8.22 -25.34 1.46
N ASP A 363 -7.80 -25.55 2.71
CA ASP A 363 -7.23 -26.84 3.15
C ASP A 363 -8.22 -28.01 3.04
N LEU A 364 -9.52 -27.72 3.08
CA LEU A 364 -10.58 -28.72 2.88
C LEU A 364 -10.72 -29.18 1.43
N GLN A 365 -10.23 -28.38 0.48
CA GLN A 365 -10.20 -28.69 -0.95
C GLN A 365 -8.98 -28.05 -1.61
N PRO A 366 -7.76 -28.61 -1.41
CA PRO A 366 -6.51 -28.00 -1.87
C PRO A 366 -6.39 -27.88 -3.40
N GLU A 367 -7.09 -28.71 -4.15
CA GLU A 367 -7.16 -28.63 -5.60
C GLU A 367 -7.85 -27.35 -6.07
N MET A 368 -8.67 -26.75 -5.23
CA MET A 368 -9.48 -25.57 -5.53
C MET A 368 -10.18 -25.74 -6.90
N SER A 369 -10.14 -24.74 -7.76
CA SER A 369 -10.67 -24.84 -9.12
C SER A 369 -9.57 -24.97 -10.19
N ALA A 370 -8.31 -25.27 -9.81
CA ALA A 370 -7.21 -25.38 -10.76
C ALA A 370 -7.45 -26.40 -11.88
N PRO A 371 -8.06 -27.59 -11.68
CA PRO A 371 -8.35 -28.54 -12.76
C PRO A 371 -9.32 -27.96 -13.81
N GLU A 372 -10.32 -27.18 -13.39
CA GLU A 372 -11.28 -26.52 -14.29
C GLU A 372 -10.63 -25.35 -15.02
N VAL A 373 -9.90 -24.49 -14.31
CA VAL A 373 -9.10 -23.39 -14.90
C VAL A 373 -8.15 -23.93 -15.96
N CYS A 374 -7.43 -25.01 -15.65
CA CYS A 374 -6.54 -25.70 -16.58
C CYS A 374 -7.27 -26.20 -17.84
N SER A 375 -8.41 -26.87 -17.66
CA SER A 375 -9.17 -27.42 -18.78
C SER A 375 -9.71 -26.33 -19.70
N GLN A 376 -10.25 -25.27 -19.13
CA GLN A 376 -10.72 -24.11 -19.89
C GLN A 376 -9.59 -23.33 -20.56
N CYS A 377 -8.41 -23.27 -19.94
CA CYS A 377 -7.22 -22.64 -20.55
C CYS A 377 -6.74 -23.46 -21.75
N VAL A 378 -6.60 -24.78 -21.61
CA VAL A 378 -6.20 -25.69 -22.69
C VAL A 378 -7.13 -25.59 -23.90
N GLU A 379 -8.46 -25.60 -23.68
CA GLU A 379 -9.45 -25.43 -24.75
C GLU A 379 -9.21 -24.13 -25.53
N ARG A 380 -8.92 -23.02 -24.83
CA ARG A 380 -8.68 -21.72 -25.45
C ARG A 380 -7.33 -21.63 -26.15
N ILE A 381 -6.31 -22.29 -25.63
CA ILE A 381 -5.02 -22.45 -26.34
C ILE A 381 -5.24 -23.18 -27.66
N GLU A 382 -5.91 -24.33 -27.63
CA GLU A 382 -6.16 -25.16 -28.80
C GLU A 382 -7.12 -24.51 -29.82
N SER A 383 -7.94 -23.56 -29.40
CA SER A 383 -8.78 -22.77 -30.31
C SER A 383 -7.99 -21.90 -31.29
N GLY A 384 -6.75 -21.56 -30.99
CA GLY A 384 -5.91 -20.66 -31.80
C GLY A 384 -6.44 -19.23 -31.91
N ALA A 385 -7.25 -18.78 -30.96
CA ALA A 385 -7.89 -17.45 -30.97
C ALA A 385 -7.02 -16.35 -30.39
N TYR A 386 -6.05 -16.67 -29.51
CA TYR A 386 -5.30 -15.72 -28.73
C TYR A 386 -3.83 -15.67 -29.10
N ASP A 387 -3.26 -14.46 -29.09
CA ASP A 387 -1.82 -14.22 -29.24
C ASP A 387 -1.13 -14.37 -27.89
N VAL A 388 -1.78 -13.91 -26.80
CA VAL A 388 -1.22 -13.97 -25.44
C VAL A 388 -2.29 -14.47 -24.46
N ILE A 389 -1.89 -15.34 -23.55
CA ILE A 389 -2.73 -15.86 -22.48
C ILE A 389 -2.03 -15.61 -21.14
N ILE A 390 -2.76 -15.01 -20.21
CA ILE A 390 -2.29 -14.76 -18.84
C ILE A 390 -3.18 -15.56 -17.90
N LEU A 391 -2.57 -16.53 -17.24
CA LEU A 391 -3.20 -17.52 -16.38
C LEU A 391 -2.63 -17.43 -14.97
N ASN A 392 -3.51 -17.48 -13.96
CA ASN A 392 -3.11 -17.62 -12.56
C ASN A 392 -3.70 -18.92 -11.98
N PHE A 393 -2.87 -19.67 -11.24
CA PHE A 393 -3.26 -20.74 -10.35
C PHE A 393 -3.15 -20.27 -8.90
N ALA A 394 -4.28 -20.20 -8.19
CA ALA A 394 -4.39 -19.60 -6.86
C ALA A 394 -3.87 -20.48 -5.71
N ASN A 395 -3.68 -21.76 -5.96
CA ASN A 395 -3.61 -22.81 -4.93
C ASN A 395 -2.52 -22.62 -3.89
N CYS A 396 -1.26 -22.36 -4.32
CA CYS A 396 -0.14 -22.32 -3.38
C CYS A 396 -0.27 -21.16 -2.39
N ASP A 397 -0.82 -20.01 -2.83
CA ASP A 397 -1.08 -18.88 -1.95
C ASP A 397 -2.29 -19.13 -1.04
N MET A 398 -3.44 -19.44 -1.62
CA MET A 398 -4.69 -19.55 -0.87
C MET A 398 -4.68 -20.69 0.14
N VAL A 399 -4.11 -21.83 -0.20
CA VAL A 399 -3.94 -22.97 0.72
C VAL A 399 -2.80 -22.68 1.71
N GLY A 400 -1.72 -22.05 1.27
CA GLY A 400 -0.62 -21.62 2.13
C GLY A 400 -1.09 -20.77 3.32
N HIS A 401 -2.04 -19.85 3.09
CA HIS A 401 -2.64 -19.02 4.13
C HIS A 401 -3.37 -19.80 5.24
N THR A 402 -3.75 -21.05 5.00
CA THR A 402 -4.40 -21.89 6.02
C THR A 402 -3.41 -22.43 7.06
N GLY A 403 -2.11 -22.48 6.74
CA GLY A 403 -1.07 -23.04 7.58
C GLY A 403 -1.14 -24.57 7.70
N VAL A 404 -1.95 -25.27 6.88
CA VAL A 404 -2.06 -26.73 6.89
C VAL A 404 -1.09 -27.31 5.87
N PHE A 405 0.06 -27.78 6.35
CA PHE A 405 1.20 -28.19 5.52
C PHE A 405 0.86 -29.26 4.48
N ASP A 406 0.20 -30.34 4.87
CA ASP A 406 -0.15 -31.44 3.95
C ASP A 406 -1.12 -30.97 2.83
N ALA A 407 -2.00 -30.03 3.14
CA ALA A 407 -2.86 -29.41 2.16
C ALA A 407 -2.08 -28.51 1.19
N ALA A 408 -1.11 -27.75 1.67
CA ALA A 408 -0.23 -26.94 0.84
C ALA A 408 0.62 -27.82 -0.11
N VAL A 409 1.16 -28.94 0.37
CA VAL A 409 1.83 -29.93 -0.50
C VAL A 409 0.90 -30.43 -1.60
N LYS A 410 -0.34 -30.78 -1.27
CA LYS A 410 -1.33 -31.25 -2.24
C LYS A 410 -1.70 -30.15 -3.26
N ALA A 411 -1.76 -28.90 -2.83
CA ALA A 411 -2.00 -27.75 -3.70
C ALA A 411 -0.87 -27.60 -4.74
N VAL A 412 0.39 -27.68 -4.30
CA VAL A 412 1.58 -27.63 -5.18
C VAL A 412 1.57 -28.75 -6.21
N GLU A 413 1.29 -30.00 -5.80
CA GLU A 413 1.21 -31.16 -6.70
C GLU A 413 0.09 -30.99 -7.75
N THR A 414 -1.04 -30.38 -7.35
CA THR A 414 -2.14 -30.09 -8.27
C THR A 414 -1.74 -29.05 -9.31
N VAL A 415 -1.03 -27.99 -8.87
CA VAL A 415 -0.51 -26.96 -9.78
C VAL A 415 0.52 -27.54 -10.75
N ASP A 416 1.45 -28.40 -10.28
CA ASP A 416 2.40 -29.10 -11.16
C ASP A 416 1.67 -29.86 -12.31
N ALA A 417 0.64 -30.62 -11.95
CA ALA A 417 -0.14 -31.38 -12.93
C ALA A 417 -0.84 -30.46 -13.95
N CYS A 418 -1.40 -29.34 -13.49
CA CYS A 418 -2.11 -28.37 -14.35
C CYS A 418 -1.13 -27.61 -15.25
N VAL A 419 -0.02 -27.12 -14.70
CA VAL A 419 1.03 -26.43 -15.44
C VAL A 419 1.56 -27.32 -16.58
N GLY A 420 1.83 -28.60 -16.29
CA GLY A 420 2.26 -29.56 -17.31
C GLY A 420 1.31 -29.62 -18.51
N ARG A 421 -0.01 -29.73 -18.26
CA ARG A 421 -1.02 -29.76 -19.32
C ARG A 421 -1.07 -28.46 -20.14
N VAL A 422 -1.00 -27.31 -19.49
CA VAL A 422 -1.02 -26.00 -20.16
C VAL A 422 0.23 -25.80 -21.01
N VAL A 423 1.40 -26.16 -20.50
CA VAL A 423 2.67 -26.10 -21.25
C VAL A 423 2.61 -27.02 -22.49
N GLU A 424 2.19 -28.27 -22.32
CA GLU A 424 2.07 -29.22 -23.43
C GLU A 424 1.12 -28.73 -24.53
N ALA A 425 -0.03 -28.17 -24.16
CA ALA A 425 -0.98 -27.59 -25.11
C ALA A 425 -0.37 -26.38 -25.84
N THR A 426 0.31 -25.48 -25.13
CA THR A 426 0.97 -24.31 -25.71
C THR A 426 2.04 -24.71 -26.71
N LEU A 427 2.92 -25.64 -26.35
CA LEU A 427 3.99 -26.12 -27.20
C LEU A 427 3.45 -26.87 -28.44
N LYS A 428 2.38 -27.66 -28.30
CA LYS A 428 1.69 -28.32 -29.40
C LYS A 428 1.19 -27.34 -30.45
N MET A 429 0.77 -26.15 -30.03
CA MET A 429 0.36 -25.05 -30.94
C MET A 429 1.55 -24.28 -31.52
N GLY A 430 2.79 -24.69 -31.24
CA GLY A 430 4.02 -24.02 -31.65
C GLY A 430 4.31 -22.76 -30.82
N GLY A 431 3.64 -22.59 -29.71
CA GLY A 431 3.71 -21.41 -28.84
C GLY A 431 4.87 -21.44 -27.85
N ILE A 432 4.92 -20.41 -27.00
CA ILE A 432 5.91 -20.23 -25.95
C ILE A 432 5.19 -20.21 -24.60
N ALA A 433 5.63 -21.02 -23.63
CA ALA A 433 5.16 -20.97 -22.25
C ALA A 433 6.22 -20.30 -21.36
N MET A 434 5.78 -19.34 -20.57
CA MET A 434 6.55 -18.71 -19.50
C MET A 434 5.89 -19.04 -18.17
N ILE A 435 6.66 -19.58 -17.22
CA ILE A 435 6.17 -19.97 -15.89
C ILE A 435 6.86 -19.04 -14.89
N THR A 436 6.09 -18.45 -13.99
CA THR A 436 6.60 -17.59 -12.91
C THR A 436 5.73 -17.72 -11.66
N ALA A 437 6.20 -17.13 -10.57
CA ALA A 437 5.39 -16.80 -9.41
C ALA A 437 5.39 -15.28 -9.21
N ASP A 438 4.44 -14.78 -8.46
CA ASP A 438 4.32 -13.37 -8.09
C ASP A 438 4.94 -13.06 -6.72
N HIS A 439 4.88 -14.03 -5.80
CA HIS A 439 5.53 -14.05 -4.48
C HIS A 439 5.61 -15.48 -3.96
N GLY A 440 6.12 -15.67 -2.73
CA GLY A 440 6.14 -16.95 -2.03
C GLY A 440 5.18 -16.96 -0.85
N ASN A 441 4.56 -18.13 -0.58
CA ASN A 441 3.70 -18.39 0.58
C ASN A 441 3.71 -19.88 1.00
N ALA A 442 3.76 -20.83 0.05
CA ALA A 442 3.74 -22.28 0.28
C ALA A 442 5.08 -22.88 0.71
#